data_70420f8a716ef630ef8bb5a17e010aa0
#
_entry.id   70420f8a716ef630ef8bb5a17e010aa0
#
_cell.length_a   1.000
_cell.length_b   1.000
_cell.length_c   1.000
_cell.angle_alpha   90.00
_cell.angle_beta   90.00
_cell.angle_gamma   90.00
#
_symmetry.space_group_name_H-M   'P 1'
#
loop_
_entity.id
_entity.type
_entity.pdbx_description
1 polymer ?
#
loop_
_entity_poly.entity_id
_entity_poly.type
_entity_poly.pdbx_seq_one_letter_code
_entity_poly.pdbx_strand_id
1 'polypeptide(L)'
;MMALVSDYTRGRLLRCFTALGPYIREPQCQEGHYFFDCLAVCVNAGVAPEKREFFGWWLTLIPQETGFVSEYHTGVFDKKGFWQEKSLSDKETRDAVSKTLTDFYPRLQAVLQELDLSLTPSPVSPPPGKQPD
;
A
#
# COMPACT_ATOMS: atom_id res chain seq x y z
N MET A 1 -9.47 -24.41 -7.01
CA MET A 1 -10.54 -23.86 -6.13
C MET A 1 -9.95 -22.75 -5.29
N MET A 2 -10.61 -21.61 -5.24
CA MET A 2 -10.11 -20.47 -4.45
C MET A 2 -10.43 -20.65 -2.97
N ALA A 3 -9.50 -20.20 -2.12
CA ALA A 3 -9.75 -20.14 -0.69
C ALA A 3 -10.70 -18.99 -0.37
N LEU A 4 -11.24 -18.99 0.85
CA LEU A 4 -12.02 -17.88 1.38
C LEU A 4 -11.15 -17.06 2.34
N VAL A 5 -11.35 -15.75 2.36
CA VAL A 5 -10.64 -14.90 3.32
C VAL A 5 -10.93 -15.37 4.75
N SER A 6 -12.16 -15.83 5.01
CA SER A 6 -12.54 -16.34 6.32
C SER A 6 -11.83 -17.63 6.73
N ASP A 7 -11.14 -18.31 5.81
CA ASP A 7 -10.31 -19.47 6.14
C ASP A 7 -9.05 -19.12 6.90
N TYR A 8 -8.70 -17.83 6.95
CA TYR A 8 -7.46 -17.34 7.56
C TYR A 8 -7.77 -16.44 8.74
N THR A 9 -6.99 -16.60 9.82
CA THR A 9 -7.10 -15.70 10.96
C THR A 9 -6.43 -14.36 10.63
N ARG A 10 -6.86 -13.30 11.32
CA ARG A 10 -6.21 -11.99 11.22
C ARG A 10 -4.71 -12.09 11.54
N GLY A 11 -4.35 -12.84 12.58
CA GLY A 11 -2.95 -13.00 12.97
C GLY A 11 -2.11 -13.66 11.89
N ARG A 12 -2.66 -14.66 11.20
CA ARG A 12 -1.93 -15.33 10.13
C ARG A 12 -1.73 -14.39 8.93
N LEU A 13 -2.77 -13.66 8.55
CA LEU A 13 -2.67 -12.70 7.45
C LEU A 13 -1.68 -11.58 7.80
N LEU A 14 -1.72 -11.08 9.03
CA LEU A 14 -0.76 -10.06 9.46
C LEU A 14 0.68 -10.57 9.38
N ARG A 15 0.94 -11.82 9.76
CA ARG A 15 2.28 -12.39 9.64
C ARG A 15 2.75 -12.45 8.19
N CYS A 16 1.87 -12.87 7.29
CA CYS A 16 2.20 -12.92 5.86
C CYS A 16 2.51 -11.54 5.31
N PHE A 17 1.72 -10.55 5.69
CA PHE A 17 1.90 -9.18 5.20
C PHE A 17 3.12 -8.50 5.82
N THR A 18 3.41 -8.80 7.09
CA THR A 18 4.60 -8.27 7.76
C THR A 18 5.89 -8.75 7.09
N ALA A 19 5.86 -9.96 6.54
CA ALA A 19 7.02 -10.52 5.84
C ALA A 19 7.35 -9.78 4.53
N LEU A 20 6.43 -8.96 4.01
CA LEU A 20 6.69 -8.17 2.80
C LEU A 20 7.65 -7.00 3.03
N GLY A 21 7.89 -6.62 4.28
CA GLY A 21 8.76 -5.52 4.63
C GLY A 21 8.04 -4.53 5.56
N PRO A 22 8.62 -3.34 5.77
CA PRO A 22 8.10 -2.38 6.74
C PRO A 22 6.96 -1.53 6.19
N TYR A 23 6.00 -2.14 5.51
CA TYR A 23 4.92 -1.39 4.84
C TYR A 23 3.61 -1.43 5.60
N ILE A 24 3.31 -2.55 6.28
CA ILE A 24 2.02 -2.68 6.97
C ILE A 24 1.97 -1.81 8.23
N ARG A 25 0.80 -1.18 8.45
CA ARG A 25 0.54 -0.36 9.64
C ARG A 25 -0.58 -1.03 10.43
N GLU A 26 -0.21 -1.91 11.34
CA GLU A 26 -1.18 -2.70 12.09
C GLU A 26 -2.26 -1.85 12.80
N PRO A 27 -1.93 -0.71 13.44
CA PRO A 27 -2.96 0.11 14.07
C PRO A 27 -4.03 0.63 13.12
N GLN A 28 -3.74 0.67 11.81
CA GLN A 28 -4.67 1.09 10.78
C GLN A 28 -5.45 -0.07 10.18
N CYS A 29 -5.13 -1.31 10.57
CA CYS A 29 -5.78 -2.51 10.05
C CYS A 29 -6.99 -2.84 10.91
N GLN A 30 -8.19 -2.56 10.42
CA GLN A 30 -9.44 -2.74 11.18
C GLN A 30 -10.50 -3.41 10.31
N GLU A 31 -11.35 -4.22 10.95
CA GLU A 31 -12.53 -4.83 10.31
C GLU A 31 -12.20 -5.62 9.05
N GLY A 32 -11.08 -6.36 9.08
CA GLY A 32 -10.67 -7.16 7.94
C GLY A 32 -9.97 -6.38 6.84
N HIS A 33 -9.83 -5.07 6.98
CA HIS A 33 -9.07 -4.22 6.08
C HIS A 33 -7.60 -4.22 6.51
N TYR A 34 -6.69 -4.18 5.53
CA TYR A 34 -5.25 -4.11 5.80
C TYR A 34 -4.68 -2.86 5.14
N PHE A 35 -3.88 -2.12 5.88
CA PHE A 35 -3.34 -0.83 5.46
C PHE A 35 -1.82 -0.89 5.37
N PHE A 36 -1.29 -0.45 4.23
CA PHE A 36 0.13 -0.39 3.95
C PHE A 36 0.49 1.02 3.51
N ASP A 37 1.69 1.47 3.83
CA ASP A 37 2.18 2.73 3.28
C ASP A 37 3.69 2.70 3.10
N CYS A 38 4.18 3.68 2.33
CA CYS A 38 5.61 3.85 2.10
C CYS A 38 5.92 5.33 2.03
N LEU A 39 6.82 5.79 2.90
CA LEU A 39 7.35 7.14 2.89
C LEU A 39 8.59 7.12 1.99
N ALA A 40 8.39 7.40 0.70
CA ALA A 40 9.42 7.15 -0.31
C ALA A 40 10.44 8.27 -0.44
N VAL A 41 10.01 9.54 -0.33
CA VAL A 41 10.89 10.70 -0.56
C VAL A 41 10.62 11.76 0.51
N CYS A 42 11.67 12.21 1.18
CA CYS A 42 11.54 13.30 2.15
C CYS A 42 11.30 14.62 1.40
N VAL A 43 10.28 15.38 1.81
CA VAL A 43 9.94 16.65 1.17
C VAL A 43 11.06 17.68 1.36
N ASN A 44 11.59 17.79 2.60
CA ASN A 44 12.67 18.70 2.89
C ASN A 44 13.50 18.18 4.06
N ALA A 45 14.69 17.66 3.76
CA ALA A 45 15.58 17.11 4.77
C ALA A 45 16.19 18.19 5.67
N GLY A 46 16.08 19.47 5.31
CA GLY A 46 16.60 20.57 6.10
C GLY A 46 15.78 20.92 7.33
N VAL A 47 14.54 20.42 7.45
CA VAL A 47 13.73 20.63 8.64
C VAL A 47 14.03 19.58 9.70
N ALA A 48 13.70 19.89 10.96
CA ALA A 48 13.89 18.95 12.07
C ALA A 48 13.13 17.64 11.80
N PRO A 49 13.68 16.48 12.21
CA PRO A 49 13.06 15.18 11.91
C PRO A 49 11.59 15.09 12.27
N GLU A 50 11.17 15.65 13.40
CA GLU A 50 9.79 15.61 13.86
C GLU A 50 8.83 16.47 13.04
N LYS A 51 9.39 17.34 12.17
CA LYS A 51 8.60 18.23 11.30
C LYS A 51 8.70 17.83 9.84
N ARG A 52 9.40 16.72 9.54
CA ARG A 52 9.55 16.28 8.15
C ARG A 52 8.26 15.68 7.63
N GLU A 53 8.04 15.94 6.33
CA GLU A 53 6.95 15.37 5.57
C GLU A 53 7.55 14.52 4.46
N PHE A 54 6.75 13.57 3.95
CA PHE A 54 7.26 12.62 2.95
C PHE A 54 6.26 12.45 1.82
N PHE A 55 6.77 12.40 0.60
CA PHE A 55 5.98 11.93 -0.53
C PHE A 55 5.98 10.40 -0.51
N GLY A 56 4.84 9.83 -0.85
CA GLY A 56 4.74 8.38 -0.86
C GLY A 56 3.38 7.91 -1.32
N TRP A 57 3.04 6.68 -0.91
CA TRP A 57 1.76 6.06 -1.26
C TRP A 57 1.20 5.33 -0.05
N TRP A 58 -0.11 5.10 -0.09
CA TRP A 58 -0.76 4.17 0.85
C TRP A 58 -1.72 3.30 0.07
N LEU A 59 -1.91 2.07 0.57
CA LEU A 59 -2.72 1.06 -0.08
C LEU A 59 -3.57 0.36 0.97
N THR A 60 -4.85 0.21 0.68
CA THR A 60 -5.79 -0.50 1.53
C THR A 60 -6.26 -1.76 0.82
N LEU A 61 -6.26 -2.88 1.52
CA LEU A 61 -6.89 -4.11 1.08
C LEU A 61 -8.28 -4.18 1.69
N ILE A 62 -9.29 -4.25 0.83
CA ILE A 62 -10.70 -4.29 1.23
C ILE A 62 -11.17 -5.74 1.09
N PRO A 63 -11.65 -6.39 2.16
CA PRO A 63 -11.97 -7.82 2.12
C PRO A 63 -13.16 -8.12 1.22
N GLN A 64 -13.04 -9.21 0.49
CA GLN A 64 -14.10 -9.83 -0.28
C GLN A 64 -14.18 -11.30 0.16
N GLU A 65 -15.14 -12.05 -0.37
CA GLU A 65 -15.29 -13.45 0.01
C GLU A 65 -14.04 -14.27 -0.30
N THR A 66 -13.49 -14.14 -1.51
CA THR A 66 -12.38 -14.96 -1.98
C THR A 66 -11.07 -14.20 -2.13
N GLY A 67 -10.98 -13.00 -1.58
CA GLY A 67 -9.76 -12.20 -1.69
C GLY A 67 -9.97 -10.77 -1.28
N PHE A 68 -9.22 -9.88 -1.93
CA PHE A 68 -9.22 -8.46 -1.59
C PHE A 68 -9.31 -7.58 -2.83
N VAL A 69 -9.91 -6.42 -2.65
CA VAL A 69 -9.80 -5.31 -3.60
C VAL A 69 -8.70 -4.40 -3.08
N SER A 70 -7.77 -4.00 -3.96
CA SER A 70 -6.73 -3.06 -3.60
C SER A 70 -7.08 -1.66 -4.08
N GLU A 71 -6.89 -0.68 -3.20
CA GLU A 71 -7.07 0.73 -3.53
C GLU A 71 -5.86 1.48 -2.98
N TYR A 72 -5.17 2.22 -3.87
CA TYR A 72 -4.00 2.98 -3.43
C TYR A 72 -4.12 4.43 -3.88
N HIS A 73 -3.38 5.28 -3.17
CA HIS A 73 -3.31 6.71 -3.43
C HIS A 73 -1.88 7.18 -3.25
N THR A 74 -1.54 8.29 -3.87
CA THR A 74 -0.24 8.93 -3.70
C THR A 74 -0.44 10.32 -3.13
N GLY A 75 0.55 10.82 -2.41
CA GLY A 75 0.46 12.14 -1.80
C GLY A 75 1.57 12.39 -0.79
N VAL A 76 1.21 13.12 0.25
CA VAL A 76 2.15 13.56 1.30
C VAL A 76 1.70 13.02 2.66
N PHE A 77 2.64 12.40 3.36
CA PHE A 77 2.47 12.07 4.77
C PHE A 77 2.95 13.30 5.55
N ASP A 78 2.02 14.04 6.16
CA ASP A 78 2.33 15.33 6.75
C ASP A 78 2.95 15.21 8.14
N LYS A 79 3.43 16.33 8.66
CA LYS A 79 4.11 16.38 9.96
C LYS A 79 3.21 16.01 11.14
N LYS A 80 1.89 15.99 10.94
CA LYS A 80 0.91 15.59 11.95
C LYS A 80 0.64 14.08 11.92
N GLY A 81 1.21 13.36 10.95
CA GLY A 81 1.01 11.92 10.83
C GLY A 81 -0.19 11.52 10.01
N PHE A 82 -0.67 12.38 9.13
CA PHE A 82 -1.81 12.11 8.26
C PHE A 82 -1.43 12.14 6.80
N TRP A 83 -2.02 11.22 6.02
CA TRP A 83 -1.86 11.23 4.58
C TRP A 83 -2.78 12.29 3.96
N GLN A 84 -2.21 13.04 3.01
CA GLN A 84 -2.93 14.02 2.20
C GLN A 84 -2.77 13.63 0.74
N GLU A 85 -3.87 13.30 0.07
CA GLU A 85 -3.82 12.96 -1.34
C GLU A 85 -3.42 14.19 -2.14
N LYS A 86 -2.39 14.04 -2.97
CA LYS A 86 -1.85 15.13 -3.77
C LYS A 86 -1.30 14.62 -5.07
N SER A 87 -1.47 15.39 -6.13
CA SER A 87 -0.75 15.14 -7.37
C SER A 87 0.72 15.45 -7.17
N LEU A 88 1.59 14.52 -7.56
CA LEU A 88 3.02 14.68 -7.48
C LEU A 88 3.48 15.34 -8.79
N SER A 89 3.79 16.63 -8.75
CA SER A 89 4.11 17.41 -9.95
C SER A 89 5.55 17.21 -10.43
N ASP A 90 6.46 16.91 -9.52
CA ASP A 90 7.86 16.69 -9.86
C ASP A 90 8.06 15.27 -10.40
N LYS A 91 8.65 15.17 -11.59
CA LYS A 91 8.85 13.88 -12.24
C LYS A 91 9.74 12.94 -11.43
N GLU A 92 10.84 13.44 -10.86
CA GLU A 92 11.72 12.60 -10.05
C GLU A 92 10.99 12.02 -8.84
N THR A 93 10.18 12.84 -8.17
CA THR A 93 9.39 12.40 -7.03
C THR A 93 8.37 11.36 -7.46
N ARG A 94 7.64 11.61 -8.55
CA ARG A 94 6.66 10.63 -9.07
C ARG A 94 7.33 9.30 -9.38
N ASP A 95 8.48 9.35 -10.05
CA ASP A 95 9.19 8.14 -10.46
C ASP A 95 9.68 7.36 -9.22
N ALA A 96 10.19 8.07 -8.22
CA ALA A 96 10.66 7.44 -6.99
C ALA A 96 9.50 6.78 -6.23
N VAL A 97 8.38 7.47 -6.08
CA VAL A 97 7.20 6.93 -5.41
C VAL A 97 6.64 5.74 -6.20
N SER A 98 6.49 5.91 -7.51
CA SER A 98 5.97 4.85 -8.38
C SER A 98 6.84 3.60 -8.35
N LYS A 99 8.15 3.78 -8.31
CA LYS A 99 9.08 2.63 -8.25
C LYS A 99 8.84 1.79 -7.01
N THR A 100 8.70 2.44 -5.84
CA THR A 100 8.49 1.68 -4.60
C THR A 100 7.17 0.92 -4.63
N LEU A 101 6.11 1.51 -5.17
CA LEU A 101 4.81 0.86 -5.29
C LEU A 101 4.86 -0.28 -6.31
N THR A 102 5.54 -0.07 -7.43
CA THR A 102 5.72 -1.10 -8.47
C THR A 102 6.53 -2.28 -7.95
N ASP A 103 7.50 -2.02 -7.06
CA ASP A 103 8.28 -3.09 -6.42
C ASP A 103 7.45 -3.84 -5.38
N PHE A 104 6.59 -3.16 -4.65
CA PHE A 104 5.78 -3.76 -3.59
C PHE A 104 4.62 -4.60 -4.13
N TYR A 105 3.89 -4.08 -5.10
CA TYR A 105 2.61 -4.67 -5.54
C TYR A 105 2.74 -6.13 -6.02
N PRO A 106 3.75 -6.49 -6.85
CA PRO A 106 3.91 -7.89 -7.27
C PRO A 106 4.21 -8.84 -6.11
N ARG A 107 4.89 -8.34 -5.08
CA ARG A 107 5.18 -9.15 -3.88
C ARG A 107 3.90 -9.41 -3.09
N LEU A 108 3.03 -8.42 -3.00
CA LEU A 108 1.71 -8.58 -2.39
C LEU A 108 0.87 -9.59 -3.19
N GLN A 109 0.88 -9.48 -4.52
CA GLN A 109 0.18 -10.43 -5.39
C GLN A 109 0.67 -11.86 -5.15
N ALA A 110 1.98 -12.05 -5.04
CA ALA A 110 2.56 -13.38 -4.83
C ALA A 110 2.12 -13.97 -3.51
N VAL A 111 2.09 -13.18 -2.43
CA VAL A 111 1.64 -13.66 -1.12
C VAL A 111 0.18 -14.11 -1.17
N LEU A 112 -0.69 -13.31 -1.78
CA LEU A 112 -2.11 -13.66 -1.87
C LEU A 112 -2.32 -14.88 -2.78
N GLN A 113 -1.54 -15.00 -3.85
CA GLN A 113 -1.60 -16.16 -4.73
C GLN A 113 -1.22 -17.45 -3.97
N GLU A 114 -0.22 -17.39 -3.12
CA GLU A 114 0.16 -18.54 -2.28
C GLU A 114 -0.95 -18.96 -1.33
N LEU A 115 -1.79 -18.03 -0.94
CA LEU A 115 -2.93 -18.29 -0.05
C LEU A 115 -4.21 -18.67 -0.83
N ASP A 116 -4.13 -18.76 -2.15
CA ASP A 116 -5.27 -18.97 -3.04
C ASP A 116 -6.34 -17.89 -2.90
N LEU A 117 -5.92 -16.67 -2.61
CA LEU A 117 -6.79 -15.50 -2.50
C LEU A 117 -6.59 -14.58 -3.71
N SER A 118 -7.69 -13.98 -4.17
CA SER A 118 -7.65 -13.06 -5.29
C SER A 118 -7.20 -11.66 -4.86
N LEU A 119 -6.59 -10.93 -5.78
CA LEU A 119 -6.30 -9.51 -5.62
C LEU A 119 -6.84 -8.79 -6.84
N THR A 120 -7.88 -7.97 -6.62
CA THR A 120 -8.57 -7.25 -7.67
C THR A 120 -8.30 -5.76 -7.50
N PRO A 121 -7.70 -5.08 -8.49
CA PRO A 121 -7.52 -3.63 -8.38
C PRO A 121 -8.85 -2.90 -8.45
N SER A 122 -8.99 -1.86 -7.62
CA SER A 122 -10.12 -0.96 -7.69
C SER A 122 -10.11 -0.22 -9.04
N PRO A 123 -11.30 0.14 -9.61
CA PRO A 123 -11.33 0.91 -10.85
C PRO A 123 -10.57 2.24 -10.81
N VAL A 124 -10.43 2.83 -9.62
CA VAL A 124 -9.69 4.10 -9.45
C VAL A 124 -8.20 3.88 -9.17
N SER A 125 -7.77 2.63 -9.02
CA SER A 125 -6.39 2.29 -8.68
C SER A 125 -5.92 1.14 -9.58
N PRO A 126 -5.59 1.41 -10.84
CA PRO A 126 -5.11 0.35 -11.74
C PRO A 126 -3.81 -0.25 -11.22
N PRO A 127 -3.47 -1.48 -11.62
CA PRO A 127 -2.24 -2.11 -11.14
C PRO A 127 -1.02 -1.24 -11.43
N PRO A 128 -0.14 -1.05 -10.42
CA PRO A 128 1.08 -0.26 -10.63
C PRO A 128 1.95 -0.83 -11.75
N GLY A 129 2.60 0.05 -12.51
CA GLY A 129 3.47 -0.35 -13.60
C GLY A 129 2.76 -0.52 -14.94
N LYS A 130 1.42 -0.58 -14.95
CA LYS A 130 0.63 -0.59 -16.18
C LYS A 130 0.08 0.80 -16.40
N GLN A 131 0.82 1.62 -17.10
CA GLN A 131 0.35 2.95 -17.41
C GLN A 131 -0.43 2.94 -18.72
N PRO A 132 -1.60 3.57 -18.74
CA PRO A 132 -2.28 3.81 -20.01
C PRO A 132 -1.42 4.77 -20.82
N ASP A 133 -1.17 4.43 -22.04
CA ASP A 133 -0.45 5.28 -22.97
C ASP A 133 -1.33 6.43 -23.45
#